data_dcec36d7d504d2b96f0f62e5af5ecd18
#
_entry.id   dcec36d7d504d2b96f0f62e5af5ecd18
#
_cell.length_a   1.000
_cell.length_b   1.000
_cell.length_c   1.000
_cell.angle_alpha   90.00
_cell.angle_beta   90.00
_cell.angle_gamma   90.00
#
_symmetry.space_group_name_H-M   'P 1'
#
loop_
_entity.id
_entity.type
_entity.pdbx_description
1 polymer ?
#
loop_
_entity_poly.entity_id
_entity_poly.type
_entity_poly.pdbx_seq_one_letter_code
_entity_poly.pdbx_strand_id
1 'polypeptide(L)'
;MWINLPDLNEWFKYLNGRFDLFGKLKFLWLKKTKKCRKFTGLVFGIVPEWQGKGVDAYMIMEGAKVIQKNPTYEDYEMQWIGDFNPKMINIAEGLGPERSRTLVTYRYLFDRTKEFKRHPILY
;
A
#
# COMPACT_ATOMS: atom_id res chain seq x y z
N MET A 1 9.76 -10.41 1.41
CA MET A 1 8.75 -9.97 2.41
C MET A 1 7.63 -9.25 1.67
N TRP A 2 6.38 -9.60 1.98
CA TRP A 2 5.19 -8.93 1.45
C TRP A 2 4.17 -8.73 2.56
N ILE A 3 3.91 -7.48 2.93
CA ILE A 3 3.03 -7.12 4.04
C ILE A 3 1.77 -6.50 3.48
N ASN A 4 0.64 -7.09 3.83
CA ASN A 4 -0.68 -6.67 3.42
C ASN A 4 -1.60 -6.62 4.63
N LEU A 5 -2.48 -5.64 4.68
CA LEU A 5 -3.44 -5.46 5.78
C LEU A 5 -4.80 -5.04 5.25
N PRO A 6 -5.90 -5.38 5.96
CA PRO A 6 -7.19 -4.74 5.71
C PRO A 6 -7.10 -3.22 5.86
N ASP A 7 -7.76 -2.47 4.99
CA ASP A 7 -7.75 -1.01 5.07
C ASP A 7 -8.62 -0.53 6.25
N LEU A 8 -7.96 -0.19 7.35
CA LEU A 8 -8.63 0.28 8.56
C LEU A 8 -9.40 1.58 8.35
N ASN A 9 -9.08 2.36 7.30
CA ASN A 9 -9.79 3.59 6.99
C ASN A 9 -11.27 3.34 6.68
N GLU A 10 -11.61 2.14 6.23
CA GLU A 10 -13.02 1.76 6.04
C GLU A 10 -13.84 1.83 7.33
N TRP A 11 -13.21 1.69 8.48
CA TRP A 11 -13.87 1.86 9.79
C TRP A 11 -13.61 3.24 10.38
N PHE A 12 -12.39 3.79 10.24
CA PHE A 12 -12.03 5.10 10.79
C PHE A 12 -12.86 6.24 10.23
N LYS A 13 -13.29 6.18 8.97
CA LYS A 13 -14.20 7.19 8.38
C LYS A 13 -15.50 7.43 9.17
N TYR A 14 -15.94 6.46 9.94
CA TYR A 14 -17.14 6.57 10.78
C TYR A 14 -16.89 7.16 12.17
N LEU A 15 -15.61 7.39 12.53
CA LEU A 15 -15.25 7.94 13.83
C LEU A 15 -15.18 9.48 13.84
N ASN A 16 -15.25 10.10 12.65
CA ASN A 16 -15.20 11.56 12.48
C ASN A 16 -14.03 12.23 13.23
N GLY A 17 -12.84 11.59 13.18
CA GLY A 17 -11.63 12.08 13.84
C GLY A 17 -11.59 11.88 15.36
N ARG A 18 -12.59 11.26 15.96
CA ARG A 18 -12.63 11.00 17.42
C ARG A 18 -12.11 9.60 17.72
N PHE A 19 -11.09 9.51 18.57
CA PHE A 19 -10.53 8.24 19.03
C PHE A 19 -10.39 8.20 20.56
N ASP A 20 -11.37 8.79 21.24
CA ASP A 20 -11.60 8.68 22.69
C ASP A 20 -12.15 7.29 23.07
N LEU A 21 -12.53 7.10 24.33
CA LEU A 21 -13.05 5.82 24.80
C LEU A 21 -14.28 5.37 24.00
N PHE A 22 -15.21 6.30 23.72
CA PHE A 22 -16.41 6.01 22.93
C PHE A 22 -16.05 5.70 21.46
N GLY A 23 -15.11 6.42 20.89
CA GLY A 23 -14.57 6.15 19.56
C GLY A 23 -13.96 4.76 19.45
N LYS A 24 -13.19 4.32 20.46
CA LYS A 24 -12.60 2.97 20.52
C LYS A 24 -13.68 1.88 20.61
N LEU A 25 -14.68 2.05 21.44
CA LEU A 25 -15.82 1.12 21.53
C LEU A 25 -16.60 1.05 20.21
N LYS A 26 -16.87 2.20 19.60
CA LYS A 26 -17.48 2.27 18.26
C LYS A 26 -16.64 1.57 17.21
N PHE A 27 -15.33 1.75 17.22
CA PHE A 27 -14.42 1.06 16.29
C PHE A 27 -14.50 -0.46 16.43
N LEU A 28 -14.46 -0.98 17.66
CA LEU A 28 -14.59 -2.41 17.93
C LEU A 28 -15.93 -2.96 17.45
N TRP A 29 -17.00 -2.22 17.67
CA TRP A 29 -18.32 -2.56 17.18
C TRP A 29 -18.37 -2.59 15.64
N LEU A 30 -17.81 -1.55 14.98
CA LEU A 30 -17.72 -1.49 13.53
C LEU A 30 -16.91 -2.65 12.96
N LYS A 31 -15.77 -2.97 13.56
CA LYS A 31 -14.93 -4.10 13.16
C LYS A 31 -15.69 -5.44 13.24
N LYS A 32 -16.60 -5.58 14.21
CA LYS A 32 -17.42 -6.79 14.36
C LYS A 32 -18.61 -6.84 13.39
N THR A 33 -19.22 -5.70 13.10
CA THR A 33 -20.48 -5.62 12.36
C THR A 33 -20.32 -5.27 10.88
N LYS A 34 -19.27 -4.50 10.52
CA LYS A 34 -18.99 -4.10 9.14
C LYS A 34 -17.77 -4.81 8.62
N LYS A 35 -17.93 -5.49 7.49
CA LYS A 35 -16.82 -6.14 6.78
C LYS A 35 -15.93 -5.08 6.15
N CYS A 36 -14.61 -5.28 6.22
CA CYS A 36 -13.63 -4.53 5.45
C CYS A 36 -13.54 -5.14 4.06
N ARG A 37 -13.85 -4.35 3.04
CA ARG A 37 -13.86 -4.81 1.64
C ARG A 37 -12.53 -4.55 0.93
N LYS A 38 -11.74 -3.62 1.47
CA LYS A 38 -10.49 -3.17 0.89
C LYS A 38 -9.29 -3.78 1.61
N PHE A 39 -8.37 -4.31 0.83
CA PHE A 39 -7.11 -4.87 1.29
C PHE A 39 -5.95 -4.06 0.73
N THR A 40 -4.97 -3.74 1.56
CA THR A 40 -3.91 -2.80 1.18
C THR A 40 -2.55 -3.46 1.26
N GLY A 41 -1.78 -3.41 0.17
CA GLY A 41 -0.39 -3.80 0.12
C GLY A 41 0.51 -2.67 0.60
N LEU A 42 1.21 -2.88 1.73
CA LEU A 42 2.03 -1.85 2.36
C LEU A 42 3.50 -1.93 1.96
N VAL A 43 4.05 -3.12 1.97
CA VAL A 43 5.48 -3.35 1.73
C VAL A 43 5.66 -4.58 0.86
N PHE A 44 6.48 -4.43 -0.16
CA PHE A 44 6.95 -5.52 -1.00
C PHE A 44 8.46 -5.43 -1.14
N GLY A 45 9.17 -6.52 -0.96
CA GLY A 45 10.61 -6.55 -1.12
C GLY A 45 11.17 -7.96 -1.15
N ILE A 46 12.18 -8.15 -1.99
CA ILE A 46 12.93 -9.39 -2.16
C ILE A 46 14.40 -9.07 -1.95
N VAL A 47 15.07 -9.92 -1.18
CA VAL A 47 16.51 -9.78 -0.95
C VAL A 47 17.27 -9.89 -2.27
N PRO A 48 18.39 -9.18 -2.41
CA PRO A 48 19.09 -9.05 -3.70
C PRO A 48 19.42 -10.40 -4.37
N GLU A 49 19.81 -11.40 -3.60
CA GLU A 49 20.21 -12.72 -4.11
C GLU A 49 19.07 -13.49 -4.80
N TRP A 50 17.81 -13.10 -4.54
CA TRP A 50 16.61 -13.73 -5.08
C TRP A 50 15.86 -12.86 -6.09
N GLN A 51 16.34 -11.65 -6.35
CA GLN A 51 15.77 -10.78 -7.38
C GLN A 51 16.01 -11.36 -8.78
N GLY A 52 15.06 -11.15 -9.70
CA GLY A 52 15.15 -11.64 -11.08
C GLY A 52 15.03 -13.16 -11.24
N LYS A 53 14.69 -13.91 -10.18
CA LYS A 53 14.51 -15.37 -10.20
C LYS A 53 13.05 -15.82 -10.15
N GLY A 54 12.11 -14.91 -10.38
CA GLY A 54 10.68 -15.22 -10.36
C GLY A 54 10.05 -15.36 -8.97
N VAL A 55 10.82 -15.09 -7.91
CA VAL A 55 10.33 -15.17 -6.51
C VAL A 55 9.26 -14.14 -6.24
N ASP A 56 9.33 -12.98 -6.89
CA ASP A 56 8.32 -11.92 -6.87
C ASP A 56 6.97 -12.42 -7.39
N ALA A 57 6.97 -12.98 -8.60
CA ALA A 57 5.77 -13.55 -9.21
C ALA A 57 5.18 -14.69 -8.36
N TYR A 58 6.04 -15.58 -7.86
CA TYR A 58 5.62 -16.68 -6.99
C TYR A 58 4.98 -16.17 -5.70
N MET A 59 5.59 -15.20 -5.01
CA MET A 59 5.05 -14.61 -3.79
C MET A 59 3.69 -13.94 -4.03
N ILE A 60 3.56 -13.20 -5.13
CA ILE A 60 2.31 -12.52 -5.49
C ILE A 60 1.22 -13.56 -5.78
N MET A 61 1.55 -14.60 -6.53
CA MET A 61 0.60 -15.65 -6.89
C MET A 61 0.10 -16.42 -5.65
N GLU A 62 1.00 -16.82 -4.75
CA GLU A 62 0.61 -17.52 -3.52
C GLU A 62 -0.18 -16.60 -2.57
N GLY A 63 0.22 -15.35 -2.43
CA GLY A 63 -0.51 -14.38 -1.63
C GLY A 63 -1.89 -14.07 -2.20
N ALA A 64 -2.03 -13.94 -3.52
CA ALA A 64 -3.32 -13.75 -4.17
C ALA A 64 -4.28 -14.91 -3.88
N LYS A 65 -3.80 -16.16 -3.94
CA LYS A 65 -4.61 -17.34 -3.58
C LYS A 65 -5.17 -17.27 -2.15
N VAL A 66 -4.37 -16.73 -1.21
CA VAL A 66 -4.80 -16.57 0.19
C VAL A 66 -5.83 -15.45 0.33
N ILE A 67 -5.57 -14.31 -0.31
CA ILE A 67 -6.44 -13.13 -0.25
C ILE A 67 -7.80 -13.43 -0.91
N GLN A 68 -7.79 -14.06 -2.09
CA GLN A 68 -8.99 -14.37 -2.86
C GLN A 68 -9.87 -15.45 -2.20
N LYS A 69 -9.34 -16.25 -1.29
CA LYS A 69 -10.16 -17.17 -0.48
C LYS A 69 -11.13 -16.46 0.44
N ASN A 70 -10.88 -15.19 0.77
CA ASN A 70 -11.79 -14.40 1.57
C ASN A 70 -12.73 -13.59 0.68
N PRO A 71 -14.00 -13.99 0.52
CA PRO A 71 -14.96 -13.31 -0.38
C PRO A 71 -15.32 -11.89 0.10
N THR A 72 -14.81 -11.47 1.24
CA THR A 72 -15.05 -10.13 1.77
C THR A 72 -14.22 -9.06 1.06
N TYR A 73 -13.02 -9.43 0.58
CA TYR A 73 -12.16 -8.47 -0.11
C TYR A 73 -12.55 -8.35 -1.58
N GLU A 74 -12.91 -7.14 -1.98
CA GLU A 74 -13.32 -6.79 -3.34
C GLU A 74 -12.25 -5.96 -4.03
N ASP A 75 -11.55 -5.10 -3.26
CA ASP A 75 -10.53 -4.21 -3.75
C ASP A 75 -9.17 -4.51 -3.11
N TYR A 76 -8.13 -4.54 -3.93
CA TYR A 76 -6.74 -4.57 -3.49
C TYR A 76 -6.03 -3.30 -3.97
N GLU A 77 -5.56 -2.48 -3.06
CA GLU A 77 -4.79 -1.27 -3.37
C GLU A 77 -3.34 -1.41 -2.92
N MET A 78 -2.41 -1.31 -3.86
CA MET A 78 -1.00 -1.13 -3.53
C MET A 78 -0.77 0.31 -3.07
N GLN A 79 0.03 0.48 -2.01
CA GLN A 79 0.46 1.80 -1.55
C GLN A 79 1.33 2.48 -2.59
N TRP A 80 1.58 3.78 -2.41
CA TRP A 80 2.36 4.57 -3.34
C TRP A 80 3.71 3.95 -3.66
N ILE A 81 4.09 4.01 -4.92
CA ILE A 81 5.39 3.60 -5.41
C ILE A 81 6.11 4.86 -5.88
N GLY A 82 7.32 5.11 -5.34
CA GLY A 82 8.10 6.27 -5.73
C GLY A 82 8.57 6.18 -7.19
N ASP A 83 8.56 7.30 -7.89
CA ASP A 83 9.01 7.43 -9.28
C ASP A 83 10.52 7.12 -9.45
N PHE A 84 11.25 7.07 -8.35
CA PHE A 84 12.66 6.67 -8.29
C PHE A 84 12.86 5.14 -8.26
N ASN A 85 11.79 4.34 -8.23
CA ASN A 85 11.83 2.88 -8.20
C ASN A 85 11.13 2.27 -9.43
N PRO A 86 11.74 2.36 -10.62
CA PRO A 86 11.15 1.86 -11.86
C PRO A 86 10.93 0.34 -11.85
N LYS A 87 11.77 -0.43 -11.15
CA LYS A 87 11.58 -1.88 -11.02
C LYS A 87 10.25 -2.22 -10.37
N MET A 88 9.91 -1.53 -9.27
CA MET A 88 8.65 -1.78 -8.59
C MET A 88 7.45 -1.28 -9.39
N ILE A 89 7.60 -0.17 -10.12
CA ILE A 89 6.56 0.32 -11.04
C ILE A 89 6.28 -0.73 -12.13
N ASN A 90 7.32 -1.29 -12.75
CA ASN A 90 7.18 -2.32 -13.79
C ASN A 90 6.50 -3.59 -13.26
N ILE A 91 6.85 -4.03 -12.03
CA ILE A 91 6.18 -5.18 -11.39
C ILE A 91 4.70 -4.87 -11.18
N ALA A 92 4.40 -3.68 -10.66
CA ALA A 92 3.02 -3.26 -10.43
C ALA A 92 2.22 -3.20 -11.73
N GLU A 93 2.74 -2.54 -12.77
CA GLU A 93 2.08 -2.43 -14.08
C GLU A 93 1.89 -3.78 -14.76
N GLY A 94 2.84 -4.71 -14.59
CA GLY A 94 2.74 -6.08 -15.09
C GLY A 94 1.58 -6.90 -14.49
N LEU A 95 1.04 -6.48 -13.34
CA LEU A 95 -0.13 -7.10 -12.72
C LEU A 95 -1.46 -6.58 -13.31
N GLY A 96 -1.42 -5.54 -14.17
CA GLY A 96 -2.58 -4.96 -14.84
C GLY A 96 -3.52 -4.12 -13.96
N PRO A 97 -3.07 -3.47 -12.87
CA PRO A 97 -3.94 -2.61 -12.07
C PRO A 97 -4.18 -1.27 -12.76
N GLU A 98 -5.24 -0.59 -12.35
CA GLU A 98 -5.45 0.81 -12.68
C GLU A 98 -4.75 1.72 -11.66
N ARG A 99 -4.16 2.84 -12.14
CA ARG A 99 -3.61 3.88 -11.26
C ARG A 99 -4.76 4.64 -10.60
N SER A 100 -4.94 4.45 -9.30
CA SER A 100 -6.01 5.10 -8.54
C SER A 100 -5.73 6.59 -8.28
N ARG A 101 -4.46 6.94 -8.08
CA ARG A 101 -4.06 8.33 -7.77
C ARG A 101 -2.56 8.56 -7.99
N THR A 102 -2.20 9.81 -8.23
CA THR A 102 -0.81 10.29 -8.23
C THR A 102 -0.60 11.21 -7.05
N LEU A 103 0.37 10.88 -6.21
CA LEU A 103 0.78 11.71 -5.08
C LEU A 103 1.99 12.55 -5.47
N VAL A 104 1.97 13.83 -5.11
CA VAL A 104 3.07 14.76 -5.37
C VAL A 104 3.58 15.30 -4.06
N THR A 105 4.89 15.15 -3.84
CA THR A 105 5.56 15.74 -2.68
C THR A 105 6.17 17.06 -3.08
N TYR A 106 5.75 18.13 -2.41
CA TYR A 106 6.32 19.46 -2.60
C TYR A 106 7.41 19.71 -1.57
N ARG A 107 8.49 20.33 -2.01
CA ARG A 107 9.61 20.74 -1.15
C ARG A 107 9.88 22.23 -1.34
N TYR A 108 9.95 22.95 -0.25
CA TYR A 108 10.39 24.34 -0.21
C TYR A 108 11.75 24.44 0.48
N LEU A 109 12.74 25.01 -0.23
CA LEU A 109 14.07 25.26 0.34
C LEU A 109 14.07 26.68 0.93
N PHE A 110 14.19 26.81 2.23
CA PHE A 110 14.34 28.13 2.89
C PHE A 110 15.64 28.81 2.47
N ASP A 111 16.72 28.05 2.36
CA ASP A 111 17.98 28.51 1.77
C ASP A 111 17.94 28.30 0.24
N ARG A 112 17.74 29.39 -0.49
CA ARG A 112 17.63 29.41 -1.94
C ARG A 112 18.96 29.20 -2.67
N THR A 113 20.09 29.25 -1.96
CA THR A 113 21.42 28.99 -2.55
C THR A 113 21.71 27.51 -2.67
N LYS A 114 20.97 26.66 -1.96
CA LYS A 114 21.11 25.20 -2.03
C LYS A 114 20.46 24.64 -3.27
N GLU A 115 21.20 23.78 -3.96
CA GLU A 115 20.68 23.04 -5.11
C GLU A 115 19.58 22.08 -4.69
N PHE A 116 18.51 22.00 -5.49
CA PHE A 116 17.49 20.98 -5.35
C PHE A 116 18.01 19.66 -5.90
N LYS A 117 18.11 18.64 -5.03
CA LYS A 117 18.46 17.27 -5.43
C LYS A 117 17.29 16.33 -5.21
N ARG A 118 16.94 15.56 -6.23
CA ARG A 118 15.95 14.48 -6.15
C ARG A 118 16.63 13.22 -5.60
N HIS A 119 15.82 12.28 -5.12
CA HIS A 119 16.29 10.94 -4.80
C HIS A 119 16.89 10.28 -6.06
N PRO A 120 18.06 9.61 -5.97
CA PRO A 120 18.61 8.87 -7.10
C PRO A 120 17.66 7.73 -7.52
N ILE A 121 17.67 7.42 -8.81
CA ILE A 121 16.90 6.30 -9.33
C ILE A 121 17.52 4.98 -8.85
N LEU A 122 16.70 4.07 -8.40
CA LEU A 122 17.11 2.71 -7.99
C LEU A 122 17.14 1.81 -9.23
N TYR A 123 18.32 1.29 -9.57
CA TYR A 123 18.55 0.39 -10.70
C TYR A 123 18.65 -1.07 -10.25
#